data_12944aaa000ab4e41f3b4408da34acb6
#
_entry.id   12944aaa000ab4e41f3b4408da34acb6
#
_cell.length_a   1.000
_cell.length_b   1.000
_cell.length_c   1.000
_cell.angle_alpha   90.00
_cell.angle_beta   90.00
_cell.angle_gamma   90.00
#
_symmetry.space_group_name_H-M   'P 1'
#
loop_
_entity.id
_entity.type
_entity.pdbx_description
1 polymer ?
#
loop_
_entity_poly.entity_id
_entity_poly.type
_entity_poly.pdbx_seq_one_letter_code
_entity_poly.pdbx_strand_id
1 'polypeptide(L)'
;MFATDASRVKALRLEALGDPVAHIAFLDTLEAAQAQPEEFWVDRTVAAALSDQAAQFVAEENSVWIGSVTVLHREGDRALLVAVYVRPQSRGGSILNQLVAAAQTWAERQGCRELALEVHEDNLRAQAAYRKLGFVLTGEASDGANGRELEMVRALPSAV
;
A
#
# COMPACT_ATOMS: atom_id res chain seq x y z
N MET A 1 -7.48 -10.48 4.03
CA MET A 1 -6.45 -10.84 5.03
C MET A 1 -7.15 -11.05 6.37
N PHE A 2 -6.69 -11.99 7.18
CA PHE A 2 -7.24 -12.32 8.50
C PHE A 2 -6.21 -11.99 9.59
N ALA A 3 -6.68 -11.80 10.84
CA ALA A 3 -5.81 -11.52 11.98
C ALA A 3 -4.77 -12.63 12.26
N THR A 4 -5.00 -13.84 11.75
CA THR A 4 -4.10 -15.00 11.88
C THR A 4 -3.02 -15.08 10.81
N ASP A 5 -2.99 -14.16 9.85
CA ASP A 5 -2.08 -14.19 8.69
C ASP A 5 -0.69 -13.58 8.95
N ALA A 6 -0.29 -13.31 10.20
CA ALA A 6 0.94 -12.58 10.54
C ALA A 6 2.21 -13.13 9.85
N SER A 7 2.37 -14.45 9.79
CA SER A 7 3.51 -15.09 9.11
C SER A 7 3.52 -14.82 7.61
N ARG A 8 2.35 -14.80 6.96
CA ARG A 8 2.21 -14.51 5.53
C ARG A 8 2.44 -13.02 5.25
N VAL A 9 1.96 -12.13 6.14
CA VAL A 9 2.22 -10.68 6.09
C VAL A 9 3.71 -10.41 6.17
N LYS A 10 4.41 -11.00 7.16
CA LYS A 10 5.85 -10.91 7.31
C LYS A 10 6.58 -11.39 6.05
N ALA A 11 6.27 -12.59 5.57
CA ALA A 11 6.91 -13.18 4.40
C ALA A 11 6.78 -12.28 3.17
N LEU A 12 5.59 -11.80 2.85
CA LEU A 12 5.37 -10.93 1.70
C LEU A 12 6.05 -9.56 1.87
N ARG A 13 6.10 -9.00 3.09
CA ARG A 13 6.79 -7.74 3.36
C ARG A 13 8.29 -7.87 3.19
N LEU A 14 8.91 -8.93 3.71
CA LEU A 14 10.34 -9.19 3.51
C LEU A 14 10.69 -9.40 2.04
N GLU A 15 9.83 -10.11 1.29
CA GLU A 15 9.99 -10.25 -0.16
C GLU A 15 9.94 -8.89 -0.87
N ALA A 16 8.96 -8.04 -0.52
CA ALA A 16 8.82 -6.71 -1.10
C ALA A 16 10.06 -5.82 -0.85
N LEU A 17 10.61 -5.87 0.37
CA LEU A 17 11.80 -5.10 0.75
C LEU A 17 13.09 -5.66 0.14
N GLY A 18 13.09 -6.91 -0.31
CA GLY A 18 14.18 -7.53 -1.07
C GLY A 18 14.12 -7.27 -2.59
N ASP A 19 13.09 -6.61 -3.08
CA ASP A 19 12.97 -6.23 -4.50
C ASP A 19 14.07 -5.22 -4.88
N PRO A 20 14.73 -5.34 -6.05
CA PRO A 20 15.78 -4.40 -6.48
C PRO A 20 15.38 -2.92 -6.47
N VAL A 21 14.08 -2.63 -6.62
CA VAL A 21 13.55 -1.25 -6.58
C VAL A 21 12.97 -0.85 -5.21
N ALA A 22 13.17 -1.67 -4.17
CA ALA A 22 12.61 -1.42 -2.85
C ALA A 22 13.04 -0.06 -2.27
N HIS A 23 14.27 0.38 -2.54
CA HIS A 23 14.83 1.66 -2.06
C HIS A 23 14.08 2.90 -2.59
N ILE A 24 13.35 2.79 -3.70
CA ILE A 24 12.49 3.85 -4.25
C ILE A 24 11.00 3.52 -4.13
N ALA A 25 10.66 2.40 -3.50
CA ALA A 25 9.28 1.95 -3.33
C ALA A 25 8.83 1.95 -1.86
N PHE A 26 9.79 1.90 -0.93
CA PHE A 26 9.50 1.81 0.49
C PHE A 26 10.47 2.64 1.32
N LEU A 27 9.96 3.21 2.42
CA LEU A 27 10.77 3.93 3.41
C LEU A 27 11.53 2.98 4.35
N ASP A 28 10.98 1.77 4.57
CA ASP A 28 11.57 0.70 5.36
C ASP A 28 12.71 0.00 4.63
N THR A 29 13.62 -0.58 5.40
CA THR A 29 14.69 -1.45 4.88
C THR A 29 14.44 -2.90 5.22
N LEU A 30 14.99 -3.81 4.40
CA LEU A 30 14.91 -5.25 4.65
C LEU A 30 15.53 -5.62 6.02
N GLU A 31 16.69 -5.03 6.36
CA GLU A 31 17.38 -5.25 7.62
C GLU A 31 16.52 -4.84 8.82
N ALA A 32 15.93 -3.63 8.79
CA ALA A 32 15.06 -3.14 9.85
C ALA A 32 13.82 -4.04 10.02
N ALA A 33 13.24 -4.50 8.92
CA ALA A 33 12.08 -5.39 8.96
C ALA A 33 12.42 -6.79 9.50
N GLN A 34 13.59 -7.32 9.13
CA GLN A 34 14.08 -8.62 9.65
C GLN A 34 14.36 -8.57 11.17
N ALA A 35 14.77 -7.42 11.68
CA ALA A 35 15.05 -7.23 13.11
C ALA A 35 13.78 -7.12 13.96
N GLN A 36 12.60 -6.96 13.37
CA GLN A 36 11.35 -6.86 14.12
C GLN A 36 10.97 -8.20 14.77
N PRO A 37 10.54 -8.18 16.04
CA PRO A 37 10.07 -9.38 16.74
C PRO A 37 8.76 -9.91 16.14
N GLU A 38 8.43 -11.17 16.40
CA GLU A 38 7.18 -11.77 15.89
C GLU A 38 5.93 -11.02 16.38
N GLU A 39 5.94 -10.51 17.60
CA GLU A 39 4.84 -9.72 18.19
C GLU A 39 4.51 -8.49 17.33
N PHE A 40 5.52 -7.81 16.80
CA PHE A 40 5.31 -6.68 15.88
C PHE A 40 4.44 -7.07 14.67
N TRP A 41 4.70 -8.26 14.09
CA TRP A 41 3.97 -8.75 12.93
C TRP A 41 2.54 -9.15 13.28
N VAL A 42 2.36 -9.74 14.46
CA VAL A 42 1.03 -10.09 14.99
C VAL A 42 0.22 -8.82 15.21
N ASP A 43 0.74 -7.85 15.96
CA ASP A 43 0.03 -6.61 16.29
C ASP A 43 -0.33 -5.82 15.02
N ARG A 44 0.61 -5.71 14.09
CA ARG A 44 0.38 -5.06 12.79
C ARG A 44 -0.74 -5.74 11.98
N THR A 45 -0.75 -7.06 11.97
CA THR A 45 -1.75 -7.85 11.24
C THR A 45 -3.12 -7.73 11.89
N VAL A 46 -3.20 -7.82 13.21
CA VAL A 46 -4.43 -7.65 13.98
C VAL A 46 -5.01 -6.24 13.77
N ALA A 47 -4.17 -5.21 13.88
CA ALA A 47 -4.59 -3.83 13.64
C ALA A 47 -5.18 -3.64 12.23
N ALA A 48 -4.51 -4.16 11.20
CA ALA A 48 -4.98 -4.05 9.82
C ALA A 48 -6.19 -4.94 9.48
N ALA A 49 -6.48 -5.96 10.30
CA ALA A 49 -7.62 -6.85 10.08
C ALA A 49 -8.88 -6.43 10.85
N LEU A 50 -8.74 -5.77 12.00
CA LEU A 50 -9.83 -5.52 12.95
C LEU A 50 -10.07 -4.04 13.25
N SER A 51 -9.17 -3.15 12.85
CA SER A 51 -9.30 -1.70 13.09
C SER A 51 -10.16 -1.04 12.00
N ASP A 52 -10.83 0.04 12.36
CA ASP A 52 -11.44 0.99 11.42
C ASP A 52 -10.45 2.06 10.92
N GLN A 53 -9.22 2.08 11.46
CA GLN A 53 -8.17 3.04 11.08
C GLN A 53 -7.23 2.50 10.00
N ALA A 54 -7.25 1.20 9.74
CA ALA A 54 -6.40 0.58 8.74
C ALA A 54 -7.03 -0.69 8.17
N ALA A 55 -6.72 -0.98 6.91
CA ALA A 55 -7.02 -2.29 6.33
C ALA A 55 -5.89 -2.72 5.40
N GLN A 56 -5.61 -4.01 5.34
CA GLN A 56 -4.70 -4.58 4.36
C GLN A 56 -5.43 -5.55 3.44
N PHE A 57 -5.27 -5.33 2.16
CA PHE A 57 -5.80 -6.20 1.10
C PHE A 57 -4.66 -6.97 0.46
N VAL A 58 -4.91 -8.22 0.13
CA VAL A 58 -3.95 -9.12 -0.50
C VAL A 58 -4.54 -9.72 -1.77
N ALA A 59 -3.73 -9.85 -2.79
CA ALA A 59 -4.06 -10.63 -3.98
C ALA A 59 -3.46 -12.02 -3.84
N GLU A 60 -4.28 -13.05 -4.02
CA GLU A 60 -3.90 -14.44 -3.89
C GLU A 60 -4.16 -15.18 -5.20
N GLU A 61 -3.19 -15.97 -5.66
CA GLU A 61 -3.31 -16.89 -6.78
C GLU A 61 -2.73 -18.25 -6.39
N ASN A 62 -3.53 -19.31 -6.56
CA ASN A 62 -3.14 -20.68 -6.18
C ASN A 62 -2.62 -20.78 -4.72
N SER A 63 -3.32 -20.15 -3.78
CA SER A 63 -2.95 -20.08 -2.35
C SER A 63 -1.64 -19.34 -2.05
N VAL A 64 -1.08 -18.63 -3.02
CA VAL A 64 0.12 -17.82 -2.87
C VAL A 64 -0.25 -16.32 -2.94
N TRP A 65 0.22 -15.53 -2.00
CA TRP A 65 0.05 -14.09 -2.05
C TRP A 65 1.01 -13.47 -3.07
N ILE A 66 0.46 -12.78 -4.05
CA ILE A 66 1.20 -12.18 -5.18
C ILE A 66 1.23 -10.65 -5.12
N GLY A 67 0.55 -10.05 -4.18
CA GLY A 67 0.57 -8.61 -3.97
C GLY A 67 -0.23 -8.19 -2.74
N SER A 68 -0.01 -6.96 -2.29
CA SER A 68 -0.75 -6.37 -1.20
C SER A 68 -0.78 -4.84 -1.29
N VAL A 69 -1.75 -4.25 -0.58
CA VAL A 69 -1.83 -2.82 -0.29
C VAL A 69 -2.36 -2.63 1.12
N THR A 70 -1.84 -1.65 1.83
CA THR A 70 -2.42 -1.18 3.08
C THR A 70 -3.05 0.18 2.85
N VAL A 71 -4.25 0.39 3.38
CA VAL A 71 -4.93 1.68 3.40
C VAL A 71 -5.09 2.13 4.84
N LEU A 72 -4.79 3.39 5.09
CA LEU A 72 -4.87 4.02 6.41
C LEU A 72 -5.90 5.14 6.34
N HIS A 73 -6.81 5.18 7.32
CA HIS A 73 -7.65 6.35 7.54
C HIS A 73 -6.80 7.49 8.12
N ARG A 74 -6.94 8.68 7.59
CA ARG A 74 -6.25 9.89 8.03
C ARG A 74 -7.26 10.95 8.45
N GLU A 75 -6.77 11.97 9.16
CA GLU A 75 -7.59 13.11 9.55
C GLU A 75 -8.23 13.78 8.32
N GLY A 76 -9.45 14.24 8.50
CA GLY A 76 -10.27 14.79 7.44
C GLY A 76 -10.62 13.70 6.42
N ASP A 77 -11.61 13.63 5.77
CA ASP A 77 -12.16 12.65 4.80
C ASP A 77 -11.11 12.00 3.84
N ARG A 78 -9.91 11.67 4.34
CA ARG A 78 -8.75 11.22 3.56
C ARG A 78 -8.28 9.83 3.95
N ALA A 79 -8.01 9.00 2.96
CA ALA A 79 -7.32 7.72 3.13
C ALA A 79 -5.95 7.74 2.42
N LEU A 80 -4.97 7.05 2.98
CA LEU A 80 -3.61 6.95 2.44
C LEU A 80 -3.28 5.51 2.09
N LEU A 81 -2.90 5.26 0.84
CA LEU A 81 -2.33 3.99 0.41
C LEU A 81 -0.85 3.92 0.78
N VAL A 82 -0.46 2.84 1.42
CA VAL A 82 0.93 2.57 1.78
C VAL A 82 1.27 1.10 1.50
N ALA A 83 2.56 0.79 1.48
CA ALA A 83 3.07 -0.57 1.34
C ALA A 83 2.48 -1.32 0.13
N VAL A 84 2.32 -0.63 -0.99
CA VAL A 84 1.83 -1.21 -2.24
C VAL A 84 2.91 -2.10 -2.85
N TYR A 85 2.58 -3.37 -3.03
CA TYR A 85 3.49 -4.33 -3.64
C TYR A 85 2.74 -5.30 -4.57
N VAL A 86 3.31 -5.58 -5.72
CA VAL A 86 2.91 -6.66 -6.62
C VAL A 86 4.18 -7.37 -7.06
N ARG A 87 4.22 -8.69 -6.95
CA ARG A 87 5.36 -9.50 -7.40
C ARG A 87 5.75 -9.16 -8.82
N PRO A 88 7.06 -9.10 -9.15
CA PRO A 88 7.53 -8.73 -10.49
C PRO A 88 6.84 -9.47 -11.63
N GLN A 89 6.67 -10.80 -11.49
CA GLN A 89 6.02 -11.65 -12.51
C GLN A 89 4.50 -11.43 -12.64
N SER A 90 3.86 -10.79 -11.66
CA SER A 90 2.42 -10.48 -11.66
C SER A 90 2.11 -9.01 -11.99
N ARG A 91 3.15 -8.23 -12.32
CA ARG A 91 3.02 -6.81 -12.71
C ARG A 91 2.51 -6.67 -14.14
N GLY A 92 1.98 -5.48 -14.45
CA GLY A 92 1.47 -5.15 -15.80
C GLY A 92 0.07 -5.70 -16.11
N GLY A 93 -0.50 -6.52 -15.23
CA GLY A 93 -1.87 -7.02 -15.31
C GLY A 93 -2.85 -6.20 -14.44
N SER A 94 -3.94 -6.83 -14.06
CA SER A 94 -5.06 -6.21 -13.30
C SER A 94 -4.86 -6.21 -11.78
N ILE A 95 -3.80 -6.83 -11.24
CA ILE A 95 -3.63 -7.05 -9.79
C ILE A 95 -3.58 -5.73 -9.02
N LEU A 96 -2.78 -4.77 -9.47
CA LEU A 96 -2.72 -3.46 -8.83
C LEU A 96 -4.08 -2.76 -8.84
N ASN A 97 -4.81 -2.82 -9.96
CA ASN A 97 -6.14 -2.23 -10.06
C ASN A 97 -7.12 -2.86 -9.07
N GLN A 98 -7.11 -4.19 -8.93
CA GLN A 98 -7.97 -4.91 -7.99
C GLN A 98 -7.64 -4.54 -6.53
N LEU A 99 -6.36 -4.46 -6.17
CA LEU A 99 -5.92 -4.06 -4.84
C LEU A 99 -6.34 -2.63 -4.52
N VAL A 100 -6.12 -1.70 -5.44
CA VAL A 100 -6.52 -0.29 -5.26
C VAL A 100 -8.04 -0.16 -5.20
N ALA A 101 -8.80 -0.91 -6.00
CA ALA A 101 -10.26 -0.90 -5.95
C ALA A 101 -10.80 -1.42 -4.60
N ALA A 102 -10.18 -2.45 -4.03
CA ALA A 102 -10.55 -2.93 -2.70
C ALA A 102 -10.26 -1.88 -1.61
N ALA A 103 -9.10 -1.24 -1.66
CA ALA A 103 -8.73 -0.16 -0.75
C ALA A 103 -9.67 1.05 -0.89
N GLN A 104 -10.04 1.41 -2.12
CA GLN A 104 -11.02 2.46 -2.41
C GLN A 104 -12.37 2.15 -1.77
N THR A 105 -12.90 0.94 -2.00
CA THR A 105 -14.19 0.51 -1.42
C THR A 105 -14.18 0.59 0.10
N TRP A 106 -13.07 0.24 0.73
CA TRP A 106 -12.93 0.38 2.17
C TRP A 106 -12.91 1.86 2.59
N ALA A 107 -12.12 2.70 1.92
CA ALA A 107 -12.04 4.13 2.22
C ALA A 107 -13.40 4.84 2.09
N GLU A 108 -14.18 4.51 1.06
CA GLU A 108 -15.54 5.00 0.85
C GLU A 108 -16.48 4.62 2.02
N ARG A 109 -16.35 3.40 2.54
CA ARG A 109 -17.11 2.93 3.71
C ARG A 109 -16.71 3.66 5.00
N GLN A 110 -15.46 4.12 5.11
CA GLN A 110 -14.99 4.96 6.20
C GLN A 110 -15.38 6.44 6.03
N GLY A 111 -16.10 6.79 4.95
CA GLY A 111 -16.54 8.16 4.67
C GLY A 111 -15.46 9.03 4.03
N CYS A 112 -14.34 8.46 3.59
CA CYS A 112 -13.29 9.21 2.91
C CYS A 112 -13.76 9.69 1.53
N ARG A 113 -13.31 10.88 1.15
CA ARG A 113 -13.58 11.51 -0.15
C ARG A 113 -12.36 11.56 -1.06
N GLU A 114 -11.21 11.23 -0.52
CA GLU A 114 -9.94 11.25 -1.23
C GLU A 114 -9.09 10.04 -0.85
N LEU A 115 -8.46 9.46 -1.85
CA LEU A 115 -7.44 8.43 -1.71
C LEU A 115 -6.11 9.01 -2.17
N ALA A 116 -5.15 9.08 -1.26
CA ALA A 116 -3.82 9.62 -1.50
C ALA A 116 -2.75 8.52 -1.47
N LEU A 117 -1.61 8.80 -2.06
CA LEU A 117 -0.39 8.02 -1.94
C LEU A 117 0.83 8.92 -2.10
N GLU A 118 1.96 8.46 -1.63
CA GLU A 118 3.26 9.05 -1.90
C GLU A 118 4.07 8.11 -2.78
N VAL A 119 4.82 8.66 -3.74
CA VAL A 119 5.62 7.91 -4.69
C VAL A 119 6.95 8.62 -4.92
N HIS A 120 8.05 7.88 -4.86
CA HIS A 120 9.39 8.43 -5.10
C HIS A 120 9.48 9.09 -6.49
N GLU A 121 10.14 10.25 -6.58
CA GLU A 121 10.25 11.01 -7.83
C GLU A 121 10.90 10.21 -8.97
N ASP A 122 11.81 9.30 -8.67
CA ASP A 122 12.47 8.43 -9.67
C ASP A 122 11.68 7.14 -9.97
N ASN A 123 10.59 6.86 -9.25
CA ASN A 123 9.77 5.67 -9.51
C ASN A 123 8.75 5.94 -10.63
N LEU A 124 9.26 6.23 -11.83
CA LEU A 124 8.45 6.60 -12.99
C LEU A 124 7.46 5.49 -13.38
N ARG A 125 7.81 4.23 -13.15
CA ARG A 125 6.92 3.10 -13.41
C ARG A 125 5.69 3.13 -12.48
N ALA A 126 5.88 3.32 -11.19
CA ALA A 126 4.78 3.41 -10.24
C ALA A 126 3.92 4.64 -10.52
N GLN A 127 4.53 5.80 -10.77
CA GLN A 127 3.78 7.01 -11.17
C GLN A 127 2.91 6.78 -12.41
N ALA A 128 3.44 6.12 -13.45
CA ALA A 128 2.68 5.79 -14.64
C ALA A 128 1.51 4.82 -14.35
N ALA A 129 1.74 3.82 -13.49
CA ALA A 129 0.70 2.89 -13.06
C ALA A 129 -0.42 3.60 -12.28
N TYR A 130 -0.08 4.48 -11.35
CA TYR A 130 -1.07 5.25 -10.57
C TYR A 130 -1.84 6.25 -11.44
N ARG A 131 -1.19 6.91 -12.42
CA ARG A 131 -1.91 7.77 -13.39
C ARG A 131 -2.97 6.99 -14.17
N LYS A 132 -2.67 5.76 -14.60
CA LYS A 132 -3.66 4.88 -15.27
C LYS A 132 -4.84 4.53 -14.37
N LEU A 133 -4.66 4.55 -13.04
CA LEU A 133 -5.71 4.33 -12.05
C LEU A 133 -6.43 5.63 -11.65
N GLY A 134 -6.15 6.75 -12.31
CA GLY A 134 -6.83 8.01 -12.10
C GLY A 134 -6.24 8.88 -10.98
N PHE A 135 -5.04 8.54 -10.48
CA PHE A 135 -4.33 9.43 -9.56
C PHE A 135 -3.65 10.56 -10.31
N VAL A 136 -3.66 11.73 -9.71
CA VAL A 136 -3.01 12.94 -10.24
C VAL A 136 -2.03 13.50 -9.22
N LEU A 137 -0.93 14.09 -9.69
CA LEU A 137 0.00 14.80 -8.83
C LEU A 137 -0.67 16.06 -8.26
N THR A 138 -0.51 16.29 -6.97
CA THR A 138 -1.00 17.51 -6.30
C THR A 138 -0.05 18.69 -6.47
N GLY A 139 1.22 18.42 -6.75
CA GLY A 139 2.31 19.40 -6.69
C GLY A 139 3.00 19.42 -5.32
N GLU A 140 2.41 18.80 -4.30
CA GLU A 140 3.04 18.64 -3.00
C GLU A 140 4.09 17.53 -3.05
N ALA A 141 5.14 17.70 -2.27
CA ALA A 141 6.20 16.72 -2.10
C ALA A 141 6.84 16.85 -0.73
N SER A 142 7.36 15.73 -0.22
CA SER A 142 8.10 15.65 1.03
C SER A 142 9.50 15.09 0.78
N ASP A 143 10.46 15.47 1.61
CA ASP A 143 11.80 14.88 1.57
C ASP A 143 11.79 13.63 2.45
N GLY A 144 11.93 12.47 1.83
CA GLY A 144 12.07 11.17 2.49
C GLY A 144 13.52 10.78 2.71
N ALA A 145 13.74 9.68 3.44
CA ALA A 145 15.08 9.17 3.72
C ALA A 145 15.85 8.74 2.45
N ASN A 146 15.13 8.35 1.40
CA ASN A 146 15.71 7.84 0.15
C ASN A 146 15.58 8.82 -1.03
N GLY A 147 15.05 10.02 -0.80
CA GLY A 147 14.82 11.03 -1.83
C GLY A 147 13.45 11.70 -1.67
N ARG A 148 13.02 12.35 -2.72
CA ARG A 148 11.79 13.14 -2.72
C ARG A 148 10.57 12.27 -3.04
N GLU A 149 9.56 12.33 -2.19
CA GLU A 149 8.28 11.67 -2.37
C GLU A 149 7.25 12.66 -2.91
N LEU A 150 6.63 12.31 -4.03
CA LEU A 150 5.59 13.11 -4.68
C LEU A 150 4.22 12.63 -4.23
N GLU A 151 3.36 13.56 -3.87
CA GLU A 151 1.98 13.21 -3.52
C GLU A 151 1.12 13.06 -4.78
N MET A 152 0.35 11.98 -4.82
CA MET A 152 -0.70 11.76 -5.81
C MET A 152 -2.02 11.50 -5.11
N VAL A 153 -3.11 12.02 -5.68
CA VAL A 153 -4.46 11.86 -5.13
C VAL A 153 -5.45 11.42 -6.18
N ARG A 154 -6.50 10.76 -5.72
CA ARG A 154 -7.68 10.41 -6.51
C ARG A 154 -8.94 10.73 -5.69
N ALA A 155 -9.85 11.50 -6.28
CA ALA A 155 -11.15 11.76 -5.67
C ALA A 155 -11.97 10.46 -5.61
N LEU A 156 -12.66 10.27 -4.51
CA LEU A 156 -13.61 9.18 -4.30
C LEU A 156 -15.04 9.68 -4.50
N PRO A 157 -15.96 8.83 -5.03
CA PRO A 157 -17.36 9.18 -5.13
C PRO A 157 -17.92 9.54 -3.74
N SER A 158 -18.66 10.64 -3.64
CA SER A 158 -19.42 10.92 -2.43
C SER A 158 -20.44 9.80 -2.21
N ALA A 159 -20.48 9.23 -1.02
CA ALA A 159 -21.59 8.37 -0.63
C ALA A 159 -22.89 9.17 -0.77
N VAL A 160 -23.77 8.68 -1.61
CA VAL A 160 -25.12 9.27 -1.81
C VAL A 160 -26.01 8.84 -0.64
#